data_9a2e7b73667f5ad2f0df404d2fe712d0
#
_entry.id   9a2e7b73667f5ad2f0df404d2fe712d0
#
_cell.length_a   1.000
_cell.length_b   1.000
_cell.length_c   1.000
_cell.angle_alpha   90.00
_cell.angle_beta   90.00
_cell.angle_gamma   90.00
#
_symmetry.space_group_name_H-M   'P 1'
#
loop_
_entity.id
_entity.type
_entity.pdbx_description
1 polymer ?
#
loop_
_entity_poly.entity_id
_entity_poly.type
_entity_poly.pdbx_seq_one_letter_code
_entity_poly.pdbx_strand_id
1 'polypeptide(L)'
;MKAAYLTGPRTVELRDVPEPAAPAGGLVLEVKACGICGSDLRRWKEGPPQGVDGVIPGHEVGGIVIEAGAGLTRFAVGDRLAIAPDVHCGRCYYCRRGLYNLCDDLRFVGINPEFPGGLAERLVLSEQVLVNGIVHKMPEGMSFAEGSLAEPSCSVIACHDRAGTGLGDTVVVMGAGPIGCLHIVIAQARGASVIVSEPSATRRALAERFEPLAVIDPTGGGLKSQVRDLTKGVGADIVICANPIAQTQTDAVGIVRKRGKVVLFGGLPKANPMVTLDSNRIHYGEIEVCGSFSYHPTVHETALDLIHRKII
;
A
#
# COMPACT_ATOMS: atom_id res chain seq x y z
N MET A 1 -7.66 -25.38 12.28
CA MET A 1 -8.02 -24.28 11.37
C MET A 1 -7.44 -24.46 9.99
N LYS A 2 -8.04 -23.87 8.96
CA LYS A 2 -7.49 -23.85 7.60
C LYS A 2 -6.58 -22.63 7.40
N ALA A 3 -5.45 -22.85 6.70
CA ALA A 3 -4.53 -21.78 6.34
C ALA A 3 -3.96 -22.00 4.93
N ALA A 4 -3.80 -20.94 4.17
CA ALA A 4 -3.16 -20.98 2.86
C ALA A 4 -1.64 -20.84 3.04
N TYR A 5 -0.90 -21.86 2.67
CA TYR A 5 0.56 -21.89 2.73
C TYR A 5 1.16 -21.68 1.35
N LEU A 6 1.97 -20.68 1.19
CA LEU A 6 2.85 -20.55 0.04
C LEU A 6 4.08 -21.44 0.27
N THR A 7 4.14 -22.56 -0.46
CA THR A 7 5.16 -23.62 -0.26
C THR A 7 6.23 -23.64 -1.35
N GLY A 8 5.99 -22.96 -2.46
CA GLY A 8 6.94 -22.88 -3.57
C GLY A 8 6.54 -21.81 -4.58
N PRO A 9 7.38 -21.55 -5.60
CA PRO A 9 7.02 -20.63 -6.67
C PRO A 9 5.70 -21.04 -7.33
N ARG A 10 4.72 -20.13 -7.33
CA ARG A 10 3.36 -20.32 -7.87
C ARG A 10 2.57 -21.47 -7.23
N THR A 11 2.96 -21.90 -6.01
CA THR A 11 2.34 -23.02 -5.31
C THR A 11 1.79 -22.55 -3.98
N VAL A 12 0.46 -22.66 -3.84
CA VAL A 12 -0.26 -22.39 -2.58
C VAL A 12 -1.02 -23.67 -2.20
N GLU A 13 -0.83 -24.13 -0.99
CA GLU A 13 -1.52 -25.30 -0.43
C GLU A 13 -2.47 -24.85 0.68
N LEU A 14 -3.69 -25.36 0.65
CA LEU A 14 -4.60 -25.23 1.79
C LEU A 14 -4.30 -26.37 2.78
N ARG A 15 -3.82 -26.02 3.97
CA ARG A 15 -3.45 -26.96 5.02
C ARG A 15 -4.40 -26.86 6.21
N ASP A 16 -4.71 -28.00 6.80
CA ASP A 16 -5.31 -28.07 8.13
C ASP A 16 -4.18 -28.05 9.17
N VAL A 17 -4.19 -27.02 10.02
CA VAL A 17 -3.18 -26.80 11.05
C VAL A 17 -3.84 -26.69 12.43
N PRO A 18 -3.11 -26.95 13.54
CA PRO A 18 -3.65 -26.79 14.87
C PRO A 18 -4.25 -25.40 15.08
N GLU A 19 -5.29 -25.33 15.93
CA GLU A 19 -5.82 -24.06 16.39
C GLU A 19 -4.75 -23.33 17.20
N PRO A 20 -4.47 -22.05 16.90
CA PRO A 20 -3.51 -21.29 17.69
C PRO A 20 -4.11 -20.85 19.01
N ALA A 21 -3.28 -20.67 20.03
CA ALA A 21 -3.63 -20.04 21.30
C ALA A 21 -3.00 -18.65 21.40
N ALA A 22 -3.63 -17.76 22.16
CA ALA A 22 -3.10 -16.42 22.40
C ALA A 22 -1.83 -16.47 23.27
N PRO A 23 -0.69 -15.95 22.82
CA PRO A 23 0.51 -15.82 23.66
C PRO A 23 0.30 -14.75 24.74
N ALA A 24 1.11 -14.79 25.80
CA ALA A 24 1.10 -13.74 26.81
C ALA A 24 1.33 -12.36 26.17
N GLY A 25 0.54 -11.37 26.54
CA GLY A 25 0.55 -10.03 25.94
C GLY A 25 0.00 -9.95 24.51
N GLY A 26 -0.34 -11.10 23.88
CA GLY A 26 -0.84 -11.19 22.52
C GLY A 26 -2.32 -11.52 22.43
N LEU A 27 -2.80 -11.83 21.22
CA LEU A 27 -4.20 -12.22 20.96
C LEU A 27 -4.32 -13.18 19.78
N VAL A 28 -5.48 -13.83 19.67
CA VAL A 28 -5.93 -14.52 18.44
C VAL A 28 -7.07 -13.75 17.82
N LEU A 29 -6.94 -13.47 16.54
CA LEU A 29 -7.96 -12.83 15.72
C LEU A 29 -8.63 -13.87 14.82
N GLU A 30 -9.96 -13.94 14.81
CA GLU A 30 -10.71 -14.60 13.74
C GLU A 30 -10.71 -13.68 12.53
N VAL A 31 -10.10 -14.12 11.43
CA VAL A 31 -10.01 -13.33 10.20
C VAL A 31 -11.36 -13.35 9.49
N LYS A 32 -11.88 -12.18 9.18
CA LYS A 32 -13.15 -11.99 8.45
C LYS A 32 -12.96 -11.49 7.04
N ALA A 33 -11.88 -10.78 6.79
CA ALA A 33 -11.46 -10.32 5.46
C ALA A 33 -9.94 -10.20 5.41
N CYS A 34 -9.35 -10.56 4.27
CA CYS A 34 -7.95 -10.33 3.99
C CYS A 34 -7.80 -9.97 2.51
N GLY A 35 -7.23 -8.80 2.22
CA GLY A 35 -6.91 -8.37 0.87
C GLY A 35 -5.71 -9.12 0.29
N ILE A 36 -5.55 -9.06 -1.02
CA ILE A 36 -4.41 -9.62 -1.76
C ILE A 36 -3.63 -8.48 -2.39
N CYS A 37 -2.44 -8.23 -1.87
CA CYS A 37 -1.53 -7.19 -2.34
C CYS A 37 -0.70 -7.62 -3.56
N GLY A 38 -0.17 -6.65 -4.27
CA GLY A 38 0.84 -6.89 -5.31
C GLY A 38 2.12 -7.55 -4.78
N SER A 39 2.44 -7.37 -3.49
CA SER A 39 3.55 -8.04 -2.81
C SER A 39 3.29 -9.53 -2.61
N ASP A 40 2.04 -9.96 -2.36
CA ASP A 40 1.66 -11.37 -2.28
C ASP A 40 1.81 -12.05 -3.64
N LEU A 41 1.40 -11.36 -4.73
CA LEU A 41 1.59 -11.85 -6.09
C LEU A 41 3.06 -11.97 -6.48
N ARG A 42 3.91 -11.05 -6.00
CA ARG A 42 5.36 -11.15 -6.21
C ARG A 42 5.91 -12.35 -5.45
N ARG A 43 5.59 -12.48 -4.17
CA ARG A 43 6.01 -13.62 -3.34
C ARG A 43 5.50 -14.95 -3.90
N TRP A 44 4.27 -15.00 -4.39
CA TRP A 44 3.74 -16.18 -5.07
C TRP A 44 4.59 -16.60 -6.28
N LYS A 45 5.10 -15.64 -7.06
CA LYS A 45 5.99 -15.94 -8.19
C LYS A 45 7.38 -16.42 -7.75
N GLU A 46 7.91 -15.85 -6.67
CA GLU A 46 9.26 -16.11 -6.17
C GLU A 46 9.31 -17.33 -5.22
N GLY A 47 8.23 -17.65 -4.52
CA GLY A 47 8.17 -18.66 -3.46
C GLY A 47 8.52 -18.12 -2.07
N PRO A 48 8.50 -18.99 -1.04
CA PRO A 48 8.91 -18.65 0.31
C PRO A 48 10.42 -18.41 0.38
N PRO A 49 10.94 -17.79 1.46
CA PRO A 49 12.38 -17.70 1.70
C PRO A 49 13.05 -19.08 1.71
N GLN A 50 14.31 -19.13 1.28
CA GLN A 50 15.07 -20.38 1.28
C GLN A 50 15.16 -21.00 2.67
N GLY A 51 14.93 -22.30 2.80
CA GLY A 51 14.96 -23.03 4.06
C GLY A 51 13.69 -22.93 4.91
N VAL A 52 12.63 -22.34 4.37
CA VAL A 52 11.30 -22.26 5.02
C VAL A 52 10.32 -23.18 4.31
N ASP A 53 9.62 -24.06 5.05
CA ASP A 53 8.65 -25.04 4.52
C ASP A 53 7.34 -24.39 4.01
N GLY A 54 7.22 -23.08 4.19
CA GLY A 54 6.09 -22.28 3.73
C GLY A 54 5.78 -21.12 4.65
N VAL A 55 5.07 -20.17 4.10
CA VAL A 55 4.60 -18.99 4.84
C VAL A 55 3.10 -18.82 4.61
N ILE A 56 2.39 -18.31 5.61
CA ILE A 56 1.00 -17.86 5.47
C ILE A 56 1.05 -16.40 5.06
N PRO A 57 0.67 -16.04 3.81
CA PRO A 57 0.66 -14.65 3.36
C PRO A 57 -0.59 -13.90 3.83
N GLY A 58 -0.72 -12.64 3.37
CA GLY A 58 -1.87 -11.77 3.65
C GLY A 58 -1.62 -10.81 4.80
N HIS A 59 -1.74 -9.52 4.50
CA HIS A 59 -1.38 -8.44 5.43
C HIS A 59 -2.35 -7.26 5.41
N GLU A 60 -3.39 -7.31 4.61
CA GLU A 60 -4.51 -6.37 4.56
C GLU A 60 -5.69 -7.00 5.31
N VAL A 61 -5.72 -6.96 6.65
CA VAL A 61 -6.58 -7.84 7.46
C VAL A 61 -7.62 -7.06 8.25
N GLY A 62 -8.87 -7.53 8.18
CA GLY A 62 -9.95 -7.17 9.09
C GLY A 62 -10.48 -8.39 9.84
N GLY A 63 -10.64 -8.31 11.16
CA GLY A 63 -11.10 -9.44 11.95
C GLY A 63 -11.60 -9.08 13.34
N ILE A 64 -11.96 -10.11 14.13
CA ILE A 64 -12.49 -9.98 15.49
C ILE A 64 -11.62 -10.76 16.48
N VAL A 65 -11.32 -10.18 17.62
CA VAL A 65 -10.57 -10.83 18.70
C VAL A 65 -11.42 -11.94 19.30
N ILE A 66 -10.92 -13.18 19.26
CA ILE A 66 -11.58 -14.35 19.85
C ILE A 66 -10.91 -14.86 21.11
N GLU A 67 -9.64 -14.52 21.32
CA GLU A 67 -8.87 -14.88 22.51
C GLU A 67 -7.85 -13.78 22.84
N ALA A 68 -7.73 -13.44 24.13
CA ALA A 68 -6.78 -12.47 24.64
C ALA A 68 -5.81 -13.17 25.60
N GLY A 69 -4.53 -13.02 25.39
CA GLY A 69 -3.48 -13.60 26.21
C GLY A 69 -3.34 -12.88 27.57
N ALA A 70 -2.75 -13.57 28.52
CA ALA A 70 -2.50 -13.02 29.86
C ALA A 70 -1.70 -11.71 29.77
N GLY A 71 -2.14 -10.68 30.49
CA GLY A 71 -1.48 -9.36 30.54
C GLY A 71 -1.88 -8.41 29.41
N LEU A 72 -2.64 -8.82 28.42
CA LEU A 72 -3.15 -7.92 27.38
C LEU A 72 -4.21 -6.98 27.97
N THR A 73 -4.01 -5.67 27.84
CA THR A 73 -4.93 -4.63 28.34
C THR A 73 -5.49 -3.72 27.25
N ARG A 74 -4.80 -3.66 26.09
CA ARG A 74 -5.16 -2.75 24.99
C ARG A 74 -6.38 -3.21 24.21
N PHE A 75 -6.58 -4.52 24.09
CA PHE A 75 -7.66 -5.13 23.32
C PHE A 75 -8.37 -6.20 24.15
N ALA A 76 -9.66 -6.44 23.85
CA ALA A 76 -10.50 -7.44 24.52
C ALA A 76 -11.16 -8.36 23.47
N VAL A 77 -11.62 -9.52 23.92
CA VAL A 77 -12.46 -10.42 23.12
C VAL A 77 -13.70 -9.66 22.63
N GLY A 78 -14.01 -9.80 21.35
CA GLY A 78 -15.07 -9.07 20.67
C GLY A 78 -14.64 -7.78 19.99
N ASP A 79 -13.45 -7.24 20.27
CA ASP A 79 -12.92 -6.09 19.55
C ASP A 79 -12.75 -6.39 18.05
N ARG A 80 -13.19 -5.48 17.22
CA ARG A 80 -13.05 -5.54 15.76
C ARG A 80 -11.79 -4.77 15.36
N LEU A 81 -10.83 -5.45 14.75
CA LEU A 81 -9.51 -4.88 14.45
C LEU A 81 -9.23 -4.88 12.96
N ALA A 82 -8.54 -3.84 12.51
CA ALA A 82 -7.86 -3.78 11.24
C ALA A 82 -6.34 -3.77 11.47
N ILE A 83 -5.59 -4.48 10.60
CA ILE A 83 -4.18 -4.74 10.79
C ILE A 83 -3.45 -4.42 9.49
N ALA A 84 -2.29 -3.80 9.64
CA ALA A 84 -1.34 -3.54 8.59
C ALA A 84 0.02 -4.20 8.90
N PRO A 85 0.87 -4.46 7.90
CA PRO A 85 1.99 -5.39 8.05
C PRO A 85 3.14 -4.90 8.92
N ASP A 86 3.43 -3.61 8.92
CA ASP A 86 4.70 -3.07 9.43
C ASP A 86 4.86 -3.29 10.94
N VAL A 87 5.99 -3.91 11.31
CA VAL A 87 6.41 -4.09 12.72
C VAL A 87 7.82 -3.52 12.86
N HIS A 88 7.95 -2.39 13.53
CA HIS A 88 9.21 -1.68 13.69
C HIS A 88 9.96 -2.11 14.95
N CYS A 89 11.26 -1.85 15.05
CA CYS A 89 12.06 -2.25 16.22
C CYS A 89 11.98 -1.26 17.41
N GLY A 90 11.46 -0.06 17.24
CA GLY A 90 11.31 0.99 18.25
C GLY A 90 12.61 1.69 18.70
N ARG A 91 13.82 1.19 18.35
CA ARG A 91 15.09 1.61 18.93
C ARG A 91 16.17 2.12 17.96
N CYS A 92 16.04 1.86 16.67
CA CYS A 92 17.02 2.31 15.66
C CYS A 92 16.99 3.82 15.44
N TYR A 93 17.92 4.32 14.63
CA TYR A 93 18.02 5.73 14.29
C TYR A 93 16.71 6.32 13.77
N TYR A 94 16.04 5.59 12.87
CA TYR A 94 14.79 6.01 12.25
C TYR A 94 13.60 5.97 13.22
N CYS A 95 13.44 4.88 13.98
CA CYS A 95 12.36 4.75 14.97
C CYS A 95 12.39 5.87 16.01
N ARG A 96 13.58 6.24 16.51
CA ARG A 96 13.74 7.34 17.49
C ARG A 96 13.41 8.73 16.94
N ARG A 97 13.13 8.83 15.63
CA ARG A 97 12.71 10.05 14.92
C ARG A 97 11.29 9.96 14.36
N GLY A 98 10.52 8.91 14.74
CA GLY A 98 9.18 8.70 14.23
C GLY A 98 9.11 8.23 12.77
N LEU A 99 10.24 7.83 12.18
CA LEU A 99 10.31 7.33 10.82
C LEU A 99 10.22 5.80 10.82
N TYR A 100 9.12 5.27 11.35
CA TYR A 100 8.93 3.84 11.62
C TYR A 100 8.97 2.99 10.35
N ASN A 101 8.41 3.50 9.25
CA ASN A 101 8.45 2.86 7.94
C ASN A 101 9.87 2.70 7.35
N LEU A 102 10.86 3.42 7.88
CA LEU A 102 12.26 3.33 7.48
C LEU A 102 13.11 2.60 8.55
N CYS A 103 12.50 1.83 9.42
CA CYS A 103 13.19 1.06 10.45
C CYS A 103 14.25 0.13 9.84
N ASP A 104 15.47 0.11 10.41
CA ASP A 104 16.57 -0.75 9.94
C ASP A 104 16.25 -2.26 10.08
N ASP A 105 15.36 -2.61 11.02
CA ASP A 105 14.88 -3.98 11.26
C ASP A 105 13.34 -4.01 11.10
N LEU A 106 12.85 -3.50 9.98
CA LEU A 106 11.42 -3.51 9.67
C LEU A 106 10.99 -4.93 9.29
N ARG A 107 10.01 -5.45 9.99
CA ARG A 107 9.40 -6.76 9.77
C ARG A 107 7.95 -6.60 9.33
N PHE A 108 7.37 -7.65 8.77
CA PHE A 108 6.04 -7.56 8.18
C PHE A 108 5.20 -8.81 8.48
N VAL A 109 4.01 -8.59 9.03
CA VAL A 109 2.97 -9.62 9.17
C VAL A 109 2.60 -10.15 7.77
N GLY A 110 2.49 -11.45 7.60
CA GLY A 110 2.14 -12.10 6.33
C GLY A 110 3.26 -12.11 5.28
N ILE A 111 4.46 -11.61 5.63
CA ILE A 111 5.61 -11.57 4.75
C ILE A 111 6.82 -12.26 5.39
N ASN A 112 7.13 -11.93 6.65
CA ASN A 112 8.19 -12.58 7.40
C ASN A 112 7.67 -13.90 8.03
N PRO A 113 8.44 -15.00 7.98
CA PRO A 113 7.99 -16.30 8.49
C PRO A 113 7.58 -16.30 9.96
N GLU A 114 8.21 -15.48 10.78
CA GLU A 114 7.91 -15.33 12.21
C GLU A 114 6.57 -14.62 12.51
N PHE A 115 6.00 -13.94 11.52
CA PHE A 115 4.72 -13.26 11.62
C PHE A 115 3.75 -13.77 10.54
N PRO A 116 3.03 -14.89 10.80
CA PRO A 116 2.04 -15.43 9.87
C PRO A 116 1.00 -14.38 9.49
N GLY A 117 0.47 -14.49 8.27
CA GLY A 117 -0.50 -13.55 7.73
C GLY A 117 -1.95 -14.00 7.85
N GLY A 118 -2.84 -13.18 7.30
CA GLY A 118 -4.29 -13.31 7.41
C GLY A 118 -4.95 -14.19 6.33
N LEU A 119 -4.20 -14.85 5.43
CA LEU A 119 -4.79 -15.86 4.55
C LEU A 119 -4.96 -17.19 5.30
N ALA A 120 -5.58 -17.13 6.47
CA ALA A 120 -5.93 -18.21 7.37
C ALA A 120 -7.23 -17.86 8.11
N GLU A 121 -7.91 -18.86 8.68
CA GLU A 121 -9.12 -18.60 9.48
C GLU A 121 -8.82 -17.81 10.76
N ARG A 122 -7.59 -17.96 11.29
CA ARG A 122 -7.14 -17.26 12.51
C ARG A 122 -5.73 -16.71 12.35
N LEU A 123 -5.50 -15.55 12.94
CA LEU A 123 -4.22 -14.85 12.96
C LEU A 123 -3.80 -14.60 14.41
N VAL A 124 -2.58 -15.01 14.76
CA VAL A 124 -1.96 -14.71 16.05
C VAL A 124 -1.21 -13.40 15.94
N LEU A 125 -1.49 -12.48 16.84
CA LEU A 125 -0.71 -11.25 17.01
C LEU A 125 0.03 -11.33 18.35
N SER A 126 1.35 -11.40 18.29
CA SER A 126 2.21 -11.39 19.49
C SER A 126 2.23 -10.00 20.15
N GLU A 127 2.66 -9.92 21.40
CA GLU A 127 2.91 -8.64 22.09
C GLU A 127 3.78 -7.70 21.25
N GLN A 128 4.82 -8.21 20.61
CA GLN A 128 5.68 -7.41 19.73
C GLN A 128 4.89 -6.74 18.59
N VAL A 129 3.97 -7.46 17.95
CA VAL A 129 3.12 -6.91 16.89
C VAL A 129 2.14 -5.89 17.47
N LEU A 130 1.59 -6.13 18.64
CA LEU A 130 0.64 -5.20 19.28
C LEU A 130 1.31 -3.91 19.77
N VAL A 131 2.58 -3.97 20.18
CA VAL A 131 3.33 -2.80 20.68
C VAL A 131 4.00 -2.02 19.55
N ASN A 132 4.64 -2.73 18.61
CA ASN A 132 5.48 -2.13 17.58
C ASN A 132 4.89 -2.23 16.17
N GLY A 133 3.71 -2.83 16.02
CA GLY A 133 3.02 -2.96 14.75
C GLY A 133 1.85 -1.99 14.61
N ILE A 134 1.09 -2.19 13.55
CA ILE A 134 -0.04 -1.35 13.18
C ILE A 134 -1.33 -2.15 13.35
N VAL A 135 -2.00 -1.94 14.49
CA VAL A 135 -3.24 -2.63 14.87
C VAL A 135 -4.19 -1.60 15.49
N HIS A 136 -5.33 -1.39 14.87
CA HIS A 136 -6.31 -0.40 15.34
C HIS A 136 -7.72 -1.00 15.40
N LYS A 137 -8.53 -0.48 16.34
CA LYS A 137 -9.96 -0.80 16.40
C LYS A 137 -10.67 -0.19 15.18
N MET A 138 -11.51 -0.98 14.57
CA MET A 138 -12.37 -0.52 13.47
C MET A 138 -13.53 0.31 14.03
N PRO A 139 -13.94 1.39 13.35
CA PRO A 139 -15.17 2.10 13.66
C PRO A 139 -16.38 1.16 13.69
N GLU A 140 -17.37 1.50 14.54
CA GLU A 140 -18.62 0.76 14.61
C GLU A 140 -19.37 0.83 13.26
N GLY A 141 -19.98 -0.27 12.84
CA GLY A 141 -20.71 -0.36 11.56
C GLY A 141 -19.84 -0.57 10.31
N MET A 142 -18.52 -0.38 10.37
CA MET A 142 -17.62 -0.67 9.25
C MET A 142 -17.57 -2.18 8.97
N SER A 143 -17.67 -2.61 7.72
CA SER A 143 -17.47 -4.01 7.36
C SER A 143 -15.99 -4.41 7.46
N PHE A 144 -15.70 -5.71 7.61
CA PHE A 144 -14.32 -6.18 7.67
C PHE A 144 -13.57 -6.02 6.33
N ALA A 145 -14.29 -6.07 5.22
CA ALA A 145 -13.72 -5.79 3.90
C ALA A 145 -13.28 -4.31 3.79
N GLU A 146 -14.07 -3.37 4.30
CA GLU A 146 -13.69 -1.97 4.39
C GLU A 146 -12.49 -1.79 5.35
N GLY A 147 -12.48 -2.49 6.49
CA GLY A 147 -11.35 -2.46 7.41
C GLY A 147 -10.05 -2.97 6.79
N SER A 148 -10.11 -4.01 5.95
CA SER A 148 -8.94 -4.53 5.24
C SER A 148 -8.42 -3.56 4.17
N LEU A 149 -9.28 -2.70 3.60
CA LEU A 149 -8.89 -1.67 2.64
C LEU A 149 -8.08 -0.52 3.29
N ALA A 150 -8.08 -0.40 4.61
CA ALA A 150 -7.32 0.64 5.29
C ALA A 150 -5.81 0.50 5.03
N GLU A 151 -5.29 -0.72 5.01
CA GLU A 151 -3.86 -0.97 4.77
C GLU A 151 -3.37 -0.37 3.44
N PRO A 152 -3.88 -0.76 2.26
CA PRO A 152 -3.41 -0.21 1.00
C PRO A 152 -3.69 1.29 0.87
N SER A 153 -4.75 1.81 1.49
CA SER A 153 -5.06 3.25 1.52
C SER A 153 -3.98 4.06 2.25
N CYS A 154 -3.35 3.49 3.29
CA CYS A 154 -2.30 4.18 4.05
C CYS A 154 -1.11 4.56 3.20
N SER A 155 -0.61 3.64 2.38
CA SER A 155 0.52 3.90 1.48
C SER A 155 0.21 5.05 0.53
N VAL A 156 -1.03 5.10 0.03
CA VAL A 156 -1.48 6.14 -0.89
C VAL A 156 -1.65 7.49 -0.18
N ILE A 157 -2.26 7.52 1.02
CA ILE A 157 -2.39 8.74 1.83
C ILE A 157 -1.00 9.31 2.13
N ALA A 158 -0.07 8.49 2.62
CA ALA A 158 1.30 8.90 2.93
C ALA A 158 2.06 9.40 1.69
N CYS A 159 1.80 8.80 0.52
CA CYS A 159 2.35 9.26 -0.75
C CYS A 159 1.88 10.69 -1.07
N HIS A 160 0.59 10.97 -0.95
CA HIS A 160 0.03 12.29 -1.21
C HIS A 160 0.46 13.32 -0.16
N ASP A 161 0.66 12.92 1.12
CA ASP A 161 1.24 13.78 2.16
C ASP A 161 2.67 14.18 1.77
N ARG A 162 3.49 13.21 1.36
CA ARG A 162 4.87 13.44 0.93
C ARG A 162 4.95 14.26 -0.35
N ALA A 163 4.04 14.05 -1.29
CA ALA A 163 3.94 14.83 -2.52
C ALA A 163 3.48 16.28 -2.25
N GLY A 164 2.75 16.49 -1.15
CA GLY A 164 2.11 17.77 -0.85
C GLY A 164 0.91 18.04 -1.75
N THR A 165 0.20 16.98 -2.17
CA THR A 165 -0.98 17.12 -3.04
C THR A 165 -2.05 17.97 -2.38
N GLY A 166 -2.53 18.97 -3.08
CA GLY A 166 -3.49 19.92 -2.56
C GLY A 166 -4.45 20.48 -3.59
N LEU A 167 -5.22 21.46 -3.13
CA LEU A 167 -6.27 22.12 -3.90
C LEU A 167 -5.70 22.76 -5.18
N GLY A 168 -6.27 22.40 -6.32
CA GLY A 168 -5.92 22.96 -7.62
C GLY A 168 -4.76 22.28 -8.33
N ASP A 169 -4.08 21.32 -7.71
CA ASP A 169 -3.04 20.52 -8.37
C ASP A 169 -3.61 19.67 -9.49
N THR A 170 -2.81 19.41 -10.51
CA THR A 170 -3.04 18.35 -11.50
C THR A 170 -2.10 17.19 -11.20
N VAL A 171 -2.68 16.04 -10.85
CA VAL A 171 -1.95 14.80 -10.55
C VAL A 171 -2.08 13.83 -11.71
N VAL A 172 -0.95 13.35 -12.24
CA VAL A 172 -0.93 12.22 -13.17
C VAL A 172 -0.65 10.94 -12.41
N VAL A 173 -1.57 9.97 -12.48
CA VAL A 173 -1.40 8.63 -11.92
C VAL A 173 -1.04 7.66 -13.04
N MET A 174 0.17 7.11 -12.99
CA MET A 174 0.65 6.14 -13.98
C MET A 174 0.37 4.71 -13.50
N GLY A 175 -0.73 4.14 -13.99
CA GLY A 175 -1.29 2.84 -13.62
C GLY A 175 -2.66 2.96 -12.95
N ALA A 176 -3.62 2.11 -13.38
CA ALA A 176 -4.98 2.03 -12.84
C ALA A 176 -5.31 0.63 -12.27
N GLY A 177 -4.35 0.00 -11.59
CA GLY A 177 -4.62 -1.11 -10.69
C GLY A 177 -5.35 -0.63 -9.42
N PRO A 178 -5.64 -1.51 -8.44
CA PRO A 178 -6.31 -1.12 -7.20
C PRO A 178 -5.67 0.10 -6.51
N ILE A 179 -4.36 0.11 -6.42
CA ILE A 179 -3.59 1.24 -5.87
C ILE A 179 -3.77 2.52 -6.71
N GLY A 180 -3.76 2.41 -8.04
CA GLY A 180 -4.03 3.55 -8.92
C GLY A 180 -5.41 4.14 -8.70
N CYS A 181 -6.43 3.30 -8.50
CA CYS A 181 -7.78 3.75 -8.16
C CYS A 181 -7.83 4.48 -6.80
N LEU A 182 -7.10 3.99 -5.79
CA LEU A 182 -6.98 4.70 -4.52
C LEU A 182 -6.27 6.07 -4.68
N HIS A 183 -5.25 6.16 -5.54
CA HIS A 183 -4.63 7.46 -5.86
C HIS A 183 -5.61 8.43 -6.49
N ILE A 184 -6.52 7.98 -7.37
CA ILE A 184 -7.54 8.85 -7.96
C ILE A 184 -8.43 9.43 -6.86
N VAL A 185 -9.03 8.57 -6.03
CA VAL A 185 -9.98 8.98 -4.98
C VAL A 185 -9.32 9.92 -3.97
N ILE A 186 -8.10 9.58 -3.50
CA ILE A 186 -7.42 10.36 -2.48
C ILE A 186 -6.93 11.71 -3.02
N ALA A 187 -6.45 11.76 -4.27
CA ALA A 187 -6.08 13.04 -4.90
C ALA A 187 -7.29 13.95 -5.07
N GLN A 188 -8.42 13.42 -5.53
CA GLN A 188 -9.68 14.16 -5.66
C GLN A 188 -10.20 14.66 -4.32
N ALA A 189 -10.15 13.83 -3.27
CA ALA A 189 -10.52 14.22 -1.92
C ALA A 189 -9.66 15.37 -1.36
N ARG A 190 -8.45 15.56 -1.89
CA ARG A 190 -7.55 16.68 -1.59
C ARG A 190 -7.79 17.90 -2.49
N GLY A 191 -8.73 17.82 -3.42
CA GLY A 191 -9.07 18.91 -4.35
C GLY A 191 -8.17 19.01 -5.58
N ALA A 192 -7.44 17.94 -5.91
CA ALA A 192 -6.65 17.85 -7.13
C ALA A 192 -7.47 17.31 -8.30
N SER A 193 -7.13 17.73 -9.52
CA SER A 193 -7.61 17.12 -10.77
C SER A 193 -6.71 15.94 -11.14
N VAL A 194 -7.29 14.81 -11.54
CA VAL A 194 -6.54 13.59 -11.81
C VAL A 194 -6.56 13.21 -13.27
N ILE A 195 -5.40 12.95 -13.85
CA ILE A 195 -5.20 12.33 -15.16
C ILE A 195 -4.65 10.92 -14.93
N VAL A 196 -5.24 9.91 -15.55
CA VAL A 196 -4.82 8.52 -15.43
C VAL A 196 -4.14 8.07 -16.72
N SER A 197 -3.00 7.38 -16.61
CA SER A 197 -2.32 6.72 -17.73
C SER A 197 -2.32 5.20 -17.50
N GLU A 198 -3.04 4.43 -18.34
CA GLU A 198 -3.18 2.98 -18.18
C GLU A 198 -3.29 2.28 -19.55
N PRO A 199 -2.44 1.29 -19.87
CA PRO A 199 -2.50 0.59 -21.16
C PRO A 199 -3.67 -0.39 -21.30
N SER A 200 -4.17 -0.96 -20.19
CA SER A 200 -5.26 -1.94 -20.21
C SER A 200 -6.62 -1.28 -20.38
N ALA A 201 -7.34 -1.60 -21.45
CA ALA A 201 -8.68 -1.09 -21.70
C ALA A 201 -9.67 -1.39 -20.55
N THR A 202 -9.61 -2.60 -19.98
CA THR A 202 -10.45 -3.02 -18.85
C THR A 202 -10.17 -2.16 -17.61
N ARG A 203 -8.90 -1.85 -17.33
CA ARG A 203 -8.54 -1.00 -16.19
C ARG A 203 -8.87 0.47 -16.44
N ARG A 204 -8.76 0.94 -17.68
CA ARG A 204 -9.22 2.30 -18.04
C ARG A 204 -10.72 2.45 -17.77
N ALA A 205 -11.54 1.50 -18.24
CA ALA A 205 -12.97 1.51 -17.98
C ALA A 205 -13.32 1.47 -16.48
N LEU A 206 -12.50 0.78 -15.67
CA LEU A 206 -12.65 0.82 -14.21
C LEU A 206 -12.29 2.20 -13.64
N ALA A 207 -11.17 2.79 -14.09
CA ALA A 207 -10.73 4.11 -13.64
C ALA A 207 -11.72 5.23 -13.96
N GLU A 208 -12.40 5.14 -15.12
CA GLU A 208 -13.45 6.10 -15.52
C GLU A 208 -14.60 6.18 -14.50
N ARG A 209 -14.88 5.11 -13.75
CA ARG A 209 -15.91 5.10 -12.70
C ARG A 209 -15.62 6.04 -11.53
N PHE A 210 -14.38 6.47 -11.36
CA PHE A 210 -13.95 7.46 -10.36
C PHE A 210 -13.92 8.89 -10.90
N GLU A 211 -14.40 9.10 -12.13
CA GLU A 211 -14.56 10.41 -12.78
C GLU A 211 -13.27 11.27 -12.75
N PRO A 212 -12.09 10.75 -13.16
CA PRO A 212 -10.90 11.57 -13.29
C PRO A 212 -11.07 12.58 -14.43
N LEU A 213 -10.23 13.62 -14.45
CA LEU A 213 -10.23 14.62 -15.53
C LEU A 213 -10.04 13.98 -16.91
N ALA A 214 -9.19 12.95 -17.00
CA ALA A 214 -8.99 12.16 -18.21
C ALA A 214 -8.40 10.78 -17.89
N VAL A 215 -8.68 9.81 -18.77
CA VAL A 215 -8.04 8.48 -18.78
C VAL A 215 -7.38 8.28 -20.14
N ILE A 216 -6.06 8.10 -20.16
CA ILE A 216 -5.22 8.07 -21.36
C ILE A 216 -4.67 6.67 -21.60
N ASP A 217 -4.74 6.20 -22.86
CA ASP A 217 -3.99 5.04 -23.33
C ASP A 217 -2.60 5.47 -23.76
N PRO A 218 -1.54 5.10 -23.03
CA PRO A 218 -0.18 5.48 -23.40
C PRO A 218 0.40 4.68 -24.58
N THR A 219 -0.25 3.58 -24.99
CA THR A 219 0.29 2.66 -26.02
C THR A 219 0.35 3.29 -27.41
N GLY A 220 -0.56 4.22 -27.69
CA GLY A 220 -0.58 5.00 -28.93
C GLY A 220 0.47 6.11 -28.99
N GLY A 221 1.27 6.29 -27.95
CA GLY A 221 2.20 7.42 -27.82
C GLY A 221 1.48 8.72 -27.44
N GLY A 222 2.26 9.81 -27.35
CA GLY A 222 1.69 11.14 -27.13
C GLY A 222 1.20 11.44 -25.70
N LEU A 223 1.48 10.59 -24.70
CA LEU A 223 1.08 10.85 -23.30
C LEU A 223 1.52 12.26 -22.84
N LYS A 224 2.75 12.65 -23.15
CA LYS A 224 3.29 13.96 -22.79
C LYS A 224 2.53 15.12 -23.44
N SER A 225 2.16 15.00 -24.73
CA SER A 225 1.37 16.03 -25.42
C SER A 225 -0.04 16.12 -24.84
N GLN A 226 -0.70 14.98 -24.64
CA GLN A 226 -2.05 14.94 -24.08
C GLN A 226 -2.11 15.54 -22.68
N VAL A 227 -1.13 15.24 -21.79
CA VAL A 227 -1.05 15.87 -20.47
C VAL A 227 -0.83 17.39 -20.61
N ARG A 228 0.00 17.84 -21.54
CA ARG A 228 0.21 19.26 -21.78
C ARG A 228 -1.05 19.96 -22.28
N ASP A 229 -1.77 19.35 -23.19
CA ASP A 229 -3.03 19.92 -23.71
C ASP A 229 -4.05 20.08 -22.58
N LEU A 230 -4.18 19.10 -21.68
CA LEU A 230 -5.05 19.14 -20.52
C LEU A 230 -4.59 20.16 -19.45
N THR A 231 -3.29 20.50 -19.44
CA THR A 231 -2.69 21.42 -18.48
C THR A 231 -2.27 22.77 -19.09
N LYS A 232 -2.88 23.17 -20.19
CA LYS A 232 -2.62 24.45 -20.93
C LYS A 232 -1.13 24.64 -21.26
N GLY A 233 -0.46 23.55 -21.65
CA GLY A 233 0.97 23.55 -22.04
C GLY A 233 1.97 23.45 -20.89
N VAL A 234 1.52 23.51 -19.63
CA VAL A 234 2.42 23.58 -18.44
C VAL A 234 2.98 22.19 -18.07
N GLY A 235 2.16 21.18 -18.01
CA GLY A 235 2.46 19.85 -17.47
C GLY A 235 1.85 19.64 -16.08
N ALA A 236 1.96 18.43 -15.53
CA ALA A 236 1.37 18.05 -14.25
C ALA A 236 2.16 18.62 -13.06
N ASP A 237 1.47 18.98 -11.98
CA ASP A 237 2.07 19.38 -10.71
C ASP A 237 2.78 18.20 -10.06
N ILE A 238 2.13 17.04 -10.07
CA ILE A 238 2.62 15.80 -9.46
C ILE A 238 2.41 14.65 -10.44
N VAL A 239 3.42 13.79 -10.58
CA VAL A 239 3.32 12.52 -11.32
C VAL A 239 3.64 11.37 -10.37
N ILE A 240 2.71 10.44 -10.22
CA ILE A 240 2.84 9.27 -9.34
C ILE A 240 3.01 8.02 -10.19
N CYS A 241 4.16 7.36 -10.06
CA CYS A 241 4.45 6.09 -10.73
C CYS A 241 3.87 4.93 -9.91
N ALA A 242 2.58 4.60 -10.12
CA ALA A 242 1.85 3.57 -9.35
C ALA A 242 1.97 2.17 -9.98
N ASN A 243 3.08 1.87 -10.63
CA ASN A 243 3.38 0.58 -11.26
C ASN A 243 4.88 0.25 -11.19
N PRO A 244 5.29 -1.03 -11.29
CA PRO A 244 6.69 -1.46 -11.21
C PRO A 244 7.37 -1.49 -12.60
N ILE A 245 7.22 -0.44 -13.42
CA ILE A 245 7.74 -0.38 -14.79
C ILE A 245 8.77 0.76 -14.88
N ALA A 246 10.02 0.43 -15.21
CA ALA A 246 11.11 1.40 -15.30
C ALA A 246 10.81 2.54 -16.30
N GLN A 247 10.22 2.22 -17.45
CA GLN A 247 9.91 3.21 -18.48
C GLN A 247 8.93 4.28 -17.98
N THR A 248 7.93 3.91 -17.16
CA THR A 248 7.01 4.91 -16.61
C THR A 248 7.72 5.89 -15.68
N GLN A 249 8.72 5.44 -14.91
CA GLN A 249 9.54 6.33 -14.07
C GLN A 249 10.39 7.27 -14.89
N THR A 250 10.93 6.81 -16.03
CA THR A 250 11.64 7.66 -17.00
C THR A 250 10.70 8.70 -17.63
N ASP A 251 9.52 8.27 -18.09
CA ASP A 251 8.56 9.14 -18.77
C ASP A 251 7.97 10.21 -17.84
N ALA A 252 7.82 9.90 -16.55
CA ALA A 252 7.26 10.80 -15.54
C ALA A 252 8.00 12.15 -15.48
N VAL A 253 9.33 12.13 -15.59
CA VAL A 253 10.15 13.35 -15.63
C VAL A 253 9.82 14.21 -16.86
N GLY A 254 9.40 13.58 -17.97
CA GLY A 254 8.97 14.26 -19.20
C GLY A 254 7.61 14.94 -19.13
N ILE A 255 6.75 14.50 -18.22
CA ILE A 255 5.34 14.89 -18.09
C ILE A 255 5.14 15.99 -17.04
N VAL A 256 5.93 15.93 -15.97
CA VAL A 256 5.84 16.89 -14.85
C VAL A 256 6.24 18.32 -15.29
N ARG A 257 5.60 19.33 -14.70
CA ARG A 257 5.97 20.73 -14.91
C ARG A 257 7.31 21.10 -14.26
N LYS A 258 7.82 22.29 -14.55
CA LYS A 258 8.93 22.88 -13.77
C LYS A 258 8.49 23.06 -12.32
N ARG A 259 9.40 22.79 -11.37
CA ARG A 259 9.14 22.79 -9.93
C ARG A 259 7.99 21.84 -9.52
N GLY A 260 7.68 20.84 -10.38
CA GLY A 260 6.75 19.79 -10.04
C GLY A 260 7.46 18.60 -9.41
N LYS A 261 6.69 17.60 -9.05
CA LYS A 261 7.17 16.45 -8.26
C LYS A 261 6.88 15.13 -8.96
N VAL A 262 7.87 14.25 -9.04
CA VAL A 262 7.74 12.86 -9.48
C VAL A 262 7.88 11.96 -8.26
N VAL A 263 6.87 11.14 -7.99
CA VAL A 263 6.89 10.18 -6.88
C VAL A 263 7.03 8.75 -7.41
N LEU A 264 8.14 8.12 -7.04
CA LEU A 264 8.40 6.70 -7.30
C LEU A 264 7.69 5.87 -6.22
N PHE A 265 6.44 5.50 -6.49
CA PHE A 265 5.59 4.73 -5.57
C PHE A 265 5.74 3.22 -5.81
N GLY A 266 5.64 2.77 -7.05
CA GLY A 266 5.84 1.37 -7.43
C GLY A 266 7.33 0.98 -7.43
N GLY A 267 7.73 0.11 -6.52
CA GLY A 267 9.08 -0.43 -6.49
C GLY A 267 9.37 -1.34 -7.70
N LEU A 268 10.53 -1.20 -8.32
CA LEU A 268 10.96 -2.02 -9.45
C LEU A 268 11.39 -3.44 -9.00
N PRO A 269 11.39 -4.42 -9.92
CA PRO A 269 11.92 -5.75 -9.65
C PRO A 269 13.38 -5.69 -9.17
N LYS A 270 13.74 -6.46 -8.13
CA LYS A 270 15.11 -6.50 -7.57
C LYS A 270 16.19 -6.86 -8.62
N ALA A 271 15.82 -7.68 -9.61
CA ALA A 271 16.74 -8.08 -10.69
C ALA A 271 17.03 -6.96 -11.68
N ASN A 272 16.17 -5.92 -11.77
CA ASN A 272 16.38 -4.78 -12.68
C ASN A 272 15.83 -3.49 -12.02
N PRO A 273 16.53 -2.94 -11.01
CA PRO A 273 16.07 -1.77 -10.26
C PRO A 273 16.49 -0.42 -10.87
N MET A 274 17.20 -0.43 -11.99
CA MET A 274 17.82 0.77 -12.54
C MET A 274 16.92 1.49 -13.54
N VAL A 275 16.88 2.82 -13.45
CA VAL A 275 16.24 3.70 -14.43
C VAL A 275 17.18 4.80 -14.87
N THR A 276 17.02 5.27 -16.13
CA THR A 276 17.73 6.45 -16.64
C THR A 276 16.78 7.64 -16.62
N LEU A 277 17.19 8.73 -15.99
CA LEU A 277 16.43 9.97 -15.92
C LEU A 277 17.18 11.10 -16.64
N ASP A 278 16.44 12.01 -17.28
CA ASP A 278 16.99 13.22 -17.90
C ASP A 278 17.43 14.21 -16.80
N SER A 279 18.72 14.18 -16.50
CA SER A 279 19.34 15.03 -15.48
C SER A 279 19.22 16.52 -15.79
N ASN A 280 19.36 16.92 -17.06
CA ASN A 280 19.25 18.33 -17.46
C ASN A 280 17.81 18.84 -17.27
N ARG A 281 16.83 18.01 -17.60
CA ARG A 281 15.43 18.36 -17.36
C ARG A 281 15.12 18.52 -15.88
N ILE A 282 15.67 17.65 -15.02
CA ILE A 282 15.54 17.75 -13.57
C ILE A 282 16.21 19.03 -13.07
N HIS A 283 17.47 19.28 -13.47
CA HIS A 283 18.25 20.43 -13.03
C HIS A 283 17.61 21.77 -13.44
N TYR A 284 17.41 21.98 -14.75
CA TYR A 284 16.87 23.23 -15.27
C TYR A 284 15.38 23.41 -15.04
N GLY A 285 14.67 22.35 -14.69
CA GLY A 285 13.27 22.38 -14.31
C GLY A 285 13.04 22.50 -12.80
N GLU A 286 14.09 22.41 -11.98
CA GLU A 286 13.97 22.32 -10.51
C GLU A 286 12.97 21.22 -10.10
N ILE A 287 12.98 20.07 -10.79
CA ILE A 287 12.04 18.98 -10.57
C ILE A 287 12.47 18.16 -9.36
N GLU A 288 11.56 17.90 -8.44
CA GLU A 288 11.78 16.97 -7.34
C GLU A 288 11.47 15.53 -7.78
N VAL A 289 12.40 14.60 -7.56
CA VAL A 289 12.16 13.16 -7.71
C VAL A 289 12.33 12.52 -6.35
N CYS A 290 11.27 11.91 -5.82
CA CYS A 290 11.29 11.30 -4.49
C CYS A 290 10.64 9.91 -4.47
N GLY A 291 11.07 9.07 -3.51
CA GLY A 291 10.42 7.80 -3.22
C GLY A 291 9.30 7.97 -2.20
N SER A 292 8.32 7.07 -2.23
CA SER A 292 7.33 6.89 -1.17
C SER A 292 7.24 5.41 -0.82
N PHE A 293 7.42 5.08 0.45
CA PHE A 293 7.43 3.69 0.91
C PHE A 293 6.72 3.59 2.26
N SER A 294 5.71 2.72 2.32
CA SER A 294 4.92 2.48 3.53
C SER A 294 4.41 3.79 4.18
N TYR A 295 4.22 3.82 5.49
CA TYR A 295 3.55 4.93 6.19
C TYR A 295 3.86 4.93 7.69
N HIS A 296 3.54 6.04 8.36
CA HIS A 296 3.53 6.13 9.80
C HIS A 296 2.28 5.43 10.38
N PRO A 297 2.35 4.73 11.54
CA PRO A 297 1.21 4.01 12.12
C PRO A 297 -0.09 4.83 12.26
N THR A 298 0.00 6.13 12.54
CA THR A 298 -1.18 7.01 12.65
C THR A 298 -1.96 7.19 11.35
N VAL A 299 -1.33 6.97 10.21
CA VAL A 299 -2.02 7.05 8.90
C VAL A 299 -3.08 5.96 8.77
N HIS A 300 -2.91 4.83 9.48
CA HIS A 300 -3.90 3.75 9.45
C HIS A 300 -5.22 4.14 10.17
N GLU A 301 -5.14 4.89 11.26
CA GLU A 301 -6.33 5.46 11.91
C GLU A 301 -7.03 6.46 10.98
N THR A 302 -6.24 7.31 10.31
CA THR A 302 -6.77 8.24 9.30
C THR A 302 -7.46 7.50 8.16
N ALA A 303 -6.87 6.42 7.65
CA ALA A 303 -7.47 5.63 6.58
C ALA A 303 -8.80 5.00 7.02
N LEU A 304 -8.86 4.42 8.23
CA LEU A 304 -10.10 3.88 8.80
C LEU A 304 -11.19 4.96 8.91
N ASP A 305 -10.85 6.16 9.39
CA ASP A 305 -11.81 7.29 9.47
C ASP A 305 -12.32 7.70 8.08
N LEU A 306 -11.42 7.87 7.11
CA LEU A 306 -11.78 8.29 5.76
C LEU A 306 -12.67 7.25 5.04
N ILE A 307 -12.39 5.95 5.23
CA ILE A 307 -13.22 4.86 4.69
C ILE A 307 -14.58 4.84 5.39
N HIS A 308 -14.61 4.95 6.72
CA HIS A 308 -15.85 4.98 7.49
C HIS A 308 -16.77 6.14 7.07
N ARG A 309 -16.20 7.30 6.81
CA ARG A 309 -16.89 8.50 6.32
C ARG A 309 -17.21 8.46 4.82
N LYS A 310 -16.89 7.36 4.12
CA LYS A 310 -17.12 7.20 2.67
C LYS A 310 -16.43 8.28 1.81
N ILE A 311 -15.28 8.75 2.25
CA ILE A 311 -14.41 9.63 1.47
C ILE A 311 -13.51 8.79 0.55
N ILE A 312 -13.18 7.58 0.99
CA ILE A 312 -12.48 6.54 0.23
C ILE A 312 -13.41 5.35 0.04
#